data_d9dc3a898c868f60a9d5c8e9d12ef5a9
#
_entry.id   d9dc3a898c868f60a9d5c8e9d12ef5a9
#
_cell.length_a   1.000
_cell.length_b   1.000
_cell.length_c   1.000
_cell.angle_alpha   90.00
_cell.angle_beta   90.00
_cell.angle_gamma   90.00
#
_symmetry.space_group_name_H-M   'P 1'
#
loop_
_entity.id
_entity.type
_entity.pdbx_description
1 polymer ?
#
loop_
_entity_poly.entity_id
_entity_poly.type
_entity_poly.pdbx_seq_one_letter_code
_entity_poly.pdbx_strand_id
1 'polypeptide(L)'
;MDHQETEERGEIEMPLYFGVFVSLFAYLIGMELKKKFGWPVLNLLLVAIILVIAFLKATGITYTDYNEGASYISYFLTPATVCLAIPLYKQLELLKRNLTAVATAITAGVIGSVVSVYVMSMVFKLEHVHYVSLLPKSITTAIGMGVSEEAGGIVTMTIVSIIITGILGNIVADGWFKLIGIKEPIAKGLALGTSAHAIGTAKALELGEVEGAMSSLSIAVAGLMTVVIVPIMSGLI
;
A
#
# COMPACT_ATOMS: atom_id res chain seq x y z
N MET A 1 -44.85 27.12 -14.87
CA MET A 1 -45.32 25.73 -14.64
C MET A 1 -44.23 24.85 -15.24
N ASP A 2 -43.14 24.69 -14.48
CA ASP A 2 -42.05 23.80 -14.83
C ASP A 2 -42.12 22.61 -13.91
N HIS A 3 -42.43 21.47 -14.51
CA HIS A 3 -42.47 20.19 -13.85
C HIS A 3 -41.00 19.76 -13.61
N GLN A 4 -40.56 19.89 -12.38
CA GLN A 4 -39.42 19.13 -11.88
C GLN A 4 -39.89 17.67 -11.73
N GLU A 5 -39.64 16.87 -12.72
CA GLU A 5 -39.58 15.42 -12.58
C GLU A 5 -38.27 15.08 -11.86
N THR A 6 -38.32 15.12 -10.52
CA THR A 6 -37.38 14.41 -9.69
C THR A 6 -37.65 12.92 -9.89
N GLU A 7 -36.82 12.26 -10.73
CA GLU A 7 -36.71 10.80 -10.70
C GLU A 7 -36.38 10.37 -9.27
N GLU A 8 -37.35 9.88 -8.56
CA GLU A 8 -37.16 9.02 -7.39
C GLU A 8 -36.45 7.74 -7.85
N ARG A 9 -35.15 7.77 -7.92
CA ARG A 9 -34.37 6.53 -7.81
C ARG A 9 -34.66 6.01 -6.42
N GLY A 10 -35.46 4.94 -6.32
CA GLY A 10 -35.64 4.22 -5.09
C GLY A 10 -34.31 3.96 -4.46
N GLU A 11 -33.95 4.68 -3.40
CA GLU A 11 -32.79 4.42 -2.58
C GLU A 11 -32.93 3.00 -2.05
N ILE A 12 -32.20 2.07 -2.63
CA ILE A 12 -32.08 0.73 -2.07
C ILE A 12 -31.26 0.94 -0.80
N GLU A 13 -31.93 1.00 0.36
CA GLU A 13 -31.25 1.00 1.65
C GLU A 13 -30.37 -0.25 1.73
N MET A 14 -29.08 -0.09 1.48
CA MET A 14 -28.14 -1.19 1.54
C MET A 14 -27.94 -1.61 2.99
N PRO A 15 -27.90 -2.92 3.29
CA PRO A 15 -27.58 -3.36 4.65
C PRO A 15 -26.28 -2.75 5.16
N LEU A 16 -26.28 -2.27 6.41
CA LEU A 16 -25.16 -1.57 7.05
C LEU A 16 -23.78 -2.23 6.85
N TYR A 17 -23.76 -3.56 6.76
CA TYR A 17 -22.51 -4.32 6.58
C TYR A 17 -22.29 -4.82 5.16
N PHE A 18 -23.08 -4.36 4.19
CA PHE A 18 -22.98 -4.82 2.81
C PHE A 18 -21.55 -4.71 2.25
N GLY A 19 -20.91 -3.55 2.38
CA GLY A 19 -19.56 -3.33 1.90
C GLY A 19 -18.52 -4.24 2.55
N VAL A 20 -18.69 -4.55 3.86
CA VAL A 20 -17.85 -5.53 4.57
C VAL A 20 -17.98 -6.92 3.94
N PHE A 21 -19.23 -7.40 3.75
CA PHE A 21 -19.45 -8.72 3.17
C PHE A 21 -18.91 -8.85 1.75
N VAL A 22 -19.16 -7.87 0.90
CA VAL A 22 -18.64 -7.86 -0.48
C VAL A 22 -17.12 -7.90 -0.48
N SER A 23 -16.45 -7.09 0.36
CA SER A 23 -14.99 -7.05 0.47
C SER A 23 -14.42 -8.38 0.95
N LEU A 24 -14.96 -8.94 2.02
CA LEU A 24 -14.49 -10.20 2.58
C LEU A 24 -14.74 -11.38 1.61
N PHE A 25 -15.89 -11.40 0.95
CA PHE A 25 -16.20 -12.44 -0.02
C PHE A 25 -15.26 -12.39 -1.23
N ALA A 26 -15.00 -11.20 -1.76
CA ALA A 26 -14.03 -11.00 -2.83
C ALA A 26 -12.61 -11.43 -2.42
N TYR A 27 -12.21 -11.14 -1.18
CA TYR A 27 -10.93 -11.58 -0.63
C TYR A 27 -10.84 -13.11 -0.49
N LEU A 28 -11.90 -13.77 -0.01
CA LEU A 28 -11.96 -15.24 0.08
C LEU A 28 -11.85 -15.90 -1.30
N ILE A 29 -12.52 -15.36 -2.31
CA ILE A 29 -12.36 -15.83 -3.70
C ILE A 29 -10.90 -15.69 -4.15
N GLY A 30 -10.26 -14.55 -3.89
CA GLY A 30 -8.84 -14.33 -4.20
C GLY A 30 -7.94 -15.37 -3.52
N MET A 31 -8.23 -15.70 -2.27
CA MET A 31 -7.49 -16.71 -1.50
C MET A 31 -7.61 -18.12 -2.11
N GLU A 32 -8.82 -18.53 -2.48
CA GLU A 32 -9.05 -19.82 -3.11
C GLU A 32 -8.40 -19.89 -4.51
N LEU A 33 -8.45 -18.82 -5.30
CA LEU A 33 -7.77 -18.74 -6.59
C LEU A 33 -6.24 -18.85 -6.43
N LYS A 34 -5.65 -18.14 -5.45
CA LYS A 34 -4.21 -18.24 -5.17
C LYS A 34 -3.81 -19.65 -4.75
N LYS A 35 -4.61 -20.31 -3.89
CA LYS A 35 -4.37 -21.70 -3.47
C LYS A 35 -4.43 -22.67 -4.66
N LYS A 36 -5.42 -22.50 -5.54
CA LYS A 36 -5.66 -23.42 -6.66
C LYS A 36 -4.61 -23.30 -7.75
N PHE A 37 -4.22 -22.08 -8.11
CA PHE A 37 -3.33 -21.84 -9.27
C PHE A 37 -1.87 -21.55 -8.87
N GLY A 38 -1.61 -21.08 -7.66
CA GLY A 38 -0.25 -20.80 -7.16
C GLY A 38 0.52 -19.71 -7.91
N TRP A 39 -0.14 -18.96 -8.81
CA TRP A 39 0.52 -17.95 -9.63
C TRP A 39 0.82 -16.69 -8.81
N PRO A 40 2.05 -16.14 -8.89
CA PRO A 40 2.42 -14.92 -8.16
C PRO A 40 1.54 -13.72 -8.51
N VAL A 41 1.05 -13.66 -9.76
CA VAL A 41 0.16 -12.58 -10.26
C VAL A 41 -1.21 -12.61 -9.57
N LEU A 42 -1.65 -13.77 -9.07
CA LEU A 42 -2.90 -13.89 -8.29
C LEU A 42 -2.69 -13.38 -6.85
N ASN A 43 -2.29 -12.11 -6.73
CA ASN A 43 -2.25 -11.44 -5.44
C ASN A 43 -3.67 -11.29 -4.89
N LEU A 44 -3.88 -11.70 -3.63
CA LEU A 44 -5.21 -11.72 -2.99
C LEU A 44 -5.89 -10.36 -3.04
N LEU A 45 -5.14 -9.30 -2.74
CA LEU A 45 -5.67 -7.94 -2.70
C LEU A 45 -6.02 -7.46 -4.12
N LEU A 46 -5.16 -7.72 -5.11
CA LEU A 46 -5.44 -7.37 -6.51
C LEU A 46 -6.71 -8.04 -7.01
N VAL A 47 -6.86 -9.34 -6.77
CA VAL A 47 -8.06 -10.10 -7.17
C VAL A 47 -9.30 -9.54 -6.47
N ALA A 48 -9.21 -9.27 -5.16
CA ALA A 48 -10.33 -8.71 -4.39
C ALA A 48 -10.76 -7.33 -4.93
N ILE A 49 -9.81 -6.44 -5.22
CA ILE A 49 -10.10 -5.11 -5.79
C ILE A 49 -10.81 -5.24 -7.14
N ILE A 50 -10.29 -6.07 -8.04
CA ILE A 50 -10.88 -6.28 -9.36
C ILE A 50 -12.31 -6.84 -9.24
N LEU A 51 -12.52 -7.82 -8.36
CA LEU A 51 -13.85 -8.41 -8.15
C LEU A 51 -14.85 -7.40 -7.58
N VAL A 52 -14.44 -6.58 -6.59
CA VAL A 52 -15.31 -5.53 -6.04
C VAL A 52 -15.66 -4.51 -7.12
N ILE A 53 -14.68 -4.01 -7.87
CA ILE A 53 -14.94 -3.06 -8.97
C ILE A 53 -15.88 -3.66 -10.02
N ALA A 54 -15.65 -4.90 -10.42
CA ALA A 54 -16.49 -5.59 -11.42
C ALA A 54 -17.92 -5.78 -10.88
N PHE A 55 -18.07 -6.16 -9.62
CA PHE A 55 -19.35 -6.32 -8.95
C PHE A 55 -20.14 -5.01 -8.90
N LEU A 56 -19.51 -3.92 -8.42
CA LEU A 56 -20.16 -2.61 -8.33
C LEU A 56 -20.60 -2.10 -9.72
N LYS A 57 -19.76 -2.28 -10.74
CA LYS A 57 -20.12 -1.92 -12.12
C LYS A 57 -21.25 -2.77 -12.68
N ALA A 58 -21.29 -4.06 -12.39
CA ALA A 58 -22.32 -4.97 -12.88
C ALA A 58 -23.68 -4.73 -12.22
N THR A 59 -23.68 -4.36 -10.94
CA THR A 59 -24.91 -4.11 -10.15
C THR A 59 -25.41 -2.67 -10.22
N GLY A 60 -24.56 -1.73 -10.70
CA GLY A 60 -24.91 -0.30 -10.72
C GLY A 60 -24.85 0.38 -9.35
N ILE A 61 -24.36 -0.33 -8.31
CA ILE A 61 -24.22 0.21 -6.95
C ILE A 61 -23.14 1.28 -6.95
N THR A 62 -23.40 2.42 -6.32
CA THR A 62 -22.43 3.50 -6.24
C THR A 62 -21.30 3.17 -5.27
N TYR A 63 -20.13 3.79 -5.47
CA TYR A 63 -19.04 3.66 -4.51
C TYR A 63 -19.42 4.18 -3.13
N THR A 64 -20.25 5.22 -3.06
CA THR A 64 -20.70 5.81 -1.78
C THR A 64 -21.48 4.78 -0.96
N ASP A 65 -22.46 4.11 -1.56
CA ASP A 65 -23.29 3.10 -0.90
C ASP A 65 -22.45 1.90 -0.44
N TYR A 66 -21.51 1.45 -1.28
CA TYR A 66 -20.57 0.39 -0.90
C TYR A 66 -19.68 0.83 0.26
N ASN A 67 -19.12 2.05 0.20
CA ASN A 67 -18.14 2.53 1.17
C ASN A 67 -18.73 2.81 2.54
N GLU A 68 -20.02 3.12 2.62
CA GLU A 68 -20.73 3.29 3.88
C GLU A 68 -20.56 2.05 4.77
N GLY A 69 -20.83 0.85 4.20
CA GLY A 69 -20.57 -0.41 4.88
C GLY A 69 -19.11 -0.80 4.96
N ALA A 70 -18.33 -0.63 3.87
CA ALA A 70 -16.93 -1.04 3.81
C ALA A 70 -16.02 -0.25 4.76
N SER A 71 -16.38 0.97 5.13
CA SER A 71 -15.63 1.82 6.07
C SER A 71 -15.43 1.18 7.44
N TYR A 72 -16.30 0.26 7.86
CA TYR A 72 -16.11 -0.50 9.11
C TYR A 72 -14.83 -1.33 9.13
N ILE A 73 -14.32 -1.77 7.96
CA ILE A 73 -13.03 -2.47 7.87
C ILE A 73 -11.90 -1.52 8.28
N SER A 74 -12.02 -0.23 8.02
CA SER A 74 -11.00 0.77 8.35
C SER A 74 -10.77 0.93 9.86
N TYR A 75 -11.73 0.59 10.71
CA TYR A 75 -11.53 0.58 12.17
C TYR A 75 -10.45 -0.42 12.60
N PHE A 76 -10.21 -1.47 11.81
CA PHE A 76 -9.16 -2.45 12.10
C PHE A 76 -7.77 -1.99 11.64
N LEU A 77 -7.65 -0.90 10.91
CA LEU A 77 -6.37 -0.42 10.38
C LEU A 77 -5.39 -0.08 11.51
N THR A 78 -5.83 0.67 12.52
CA THR A 78 -4.98 1.05 13.67
C THR A 78 -4.56 -0.17 14.49
N PRO A 79 -5.48 -1.06 14.96
CA PRO A 79 -5.07 -2.28 15.65
C PRO A 79 -4.14 -3.16 14.83
N ALA A 80 -4.41 -3.34 13.53
CA ALA A 80 -3.54 -4.13 12.66
C ALA A 80 -2.13 -3.53 12.55
N THR A 81 -2.03 -2.21 12.43
CA THR A 81 -0.73 -1.52 12.39
C THR A 81 0.02 -1.69 13.71
N VAL A 82 -0.65 -1.59 14.86
CA VAL A 82 -0.04 -1.83 16.18
C VAL A 82 0.44 -3.27 16.32
N CYS A 83 -0.31 -4.25 15.79
CA CYS A 83 0.10 -5.65 15.81
C CYS A 83 1.42 -5.92 15.05
N LEU A 84 1.81 -5.07 14.09
CA LEU A 84 3.12 -5.16 13.42
C LEU A 84 4.31 -4.91 14.37
N ALA A 85 4.09 -4.34 15.54
CA ALA A 85 5.11 -4.21 16.58
C ALA A 85 5.46 -5.56 17.24
N ILE A 86 4.58 -6.57 17.18
CA ILE A 86 4.82 -7.88 17.81
C ILE A 86 6.01 -8.60 17.20
N PRO A 87 6.08 -8.84 15.86
CA PRO A 87 7.26 -9.46 15.25
C PRO A 87 8.52 -8.62 15.46
N LEU A 88 8.41 -7.29 15.43
CA LEU A 88 9.53 -6.40 15.70
C LEU A 88 10.10 -6.61 17.12
N TYR A 89 9.23 -6.66 18.13
CA TYR A 89 9.62 -6.89 19.52
C TYR A 89 10.33 -8.24 19.70
N LYS A 90 9.83 -9.30 19.05
CA LYS A 90 10.45 -10.64 19.08
C LYS A 90 11.85 -10.67 18.51
N GLN A 91 12.15 -9.79 17.54
CA GLN A 91 13.45 -9.73 16.85
C GLN A 91 14.32 -8.55 17.28
N LEU A 92 14.03 -7.96 18.45
CA LEU A 92 14.71 -6.76 18.95
C LEU A 92 16.24 -6.94 19.13
N GLU A 93 16.68 -8.11 19.57
CA GLU A 93 18.11 -8.40 19.70
C GLU A 93 18.83 -8.45 18.36
N LEU A 94 18.20 -9.07 17.36
CA LEU A 94 18.73 -9.12 16.00
C LEU A 94 18.82 -7.71 15.40
N LEU A 95 17.81 -6.88 15.63
CA LEU A 95 17.82 -5.48 15.24
C LEU A 95 19.00 -4.73 15.87
N LYS A 96 19.18 -4.83 17.19
CA LYS A 96 20.27 -4.15 17.91
C LYS A 96 21.65 -4.57 17.40
N ARG A 97 21.83 -5.83 17.05
CA ARG A 97 23.11 -6.33 16.48
C ARG A 97 23.39 -5.80 15.07
N ASN A 98 22.34 -5.46 14.31
CA ASN A 98 22.46 -5.03 12.91
C ASN A 98 22.04 -3.57 12.69
N LEU A 99 21.99 -2.75 13.73
CA LEU A 99 21.41 -1.42 13.70
C LEU A 99 21.96 -0.54 12.57
N THR A 100 23.28 -0.52 12.38
CA THR A 100 23.91 0.27 11.32
C THR A 100 23.51 -0.21 9.92
N ALA A 101 23.51 -1.53 9.69
CA ALA A 101 23.09 -2.10 8.41
C ALA A 101 21.61 -1.83 8.13
N VAL A 102 20.77 -1.94 9.14
CA VAL A 102 19.32 -1.65 9.04
C VAL A 102 19.10 -0.18 8.72
N ALA A 103 19.71 0.74 9.47
CA ALA A 103 19.58 2.18 9.26
C ALA A 103 20.06 2.60 7.86
N THR A 104 21.22 2.12 7.43
CA THR A 104 21.74 2.42 6.10
C THR A 104 20.87 1.86 4.99
N ALA A 105 20.35 0.64 5.14
CA ALA A 105 19.47 0.02 4.14
C ALA A 105 18.13 0.76 4.01
N ILE A 106 17.51 1.15 5.12
CA ILE A 106 16.26 1.93 5.09
C ILE A 106 16.50 3.29 4.44
N THR A 107 17.58 3.98 4.83
CA THR A 107 17.95 5.27 4.26
C THR A 107 18.19 5.17 2.74
N ALA A 108 18.95 4.16 2.31
CA ALA A 108 19.18 3.91 0.89
C ALA A 108 17.87 3.59 0.14
N GLY A 109 16.97 2.80 0.74
CA GLY A 109 15.66 2.49 0.16
C GLY A 109 14.77 3.73 -0.02
N VAL A 110 14.69 4.60 0.99
CA VAL A 110 13.92 5.84 0.93
C VAL A 110 14.50 6.79 -0.10
N ILE A 111 15.81 7.03 -0.07
CA ILE A 111 16.50 7.88 -1.05
C ILE A 111 16.32 7.32 -2.46
N GLY A 112 16.52 6.01 -2.65
CA GLY A 112 16.32 5.35 -3.94
C GLY A 112 14.88 5.50 -4.47
N SER A 113 13.88 5.40 -3.59
CA SER A 113 12.47 5.63 -3.95
C SER A 113 12.24 7.06 -4.43
N VAL A 114 12.65 8.05 -3.64
CA VAL A 114 12.40 9.47 -3.95
C VAL A 114 13.20 9.91 -5.19
N VAL A 115 14.47 9.50 -5.29
CA VAL A 115 15.32 9.79 -6.47
C VAL A 115 14.74 9.13 -7.72
N SER A 116 14.22 7.90 -7.63
CA SER A 116 13.61 7.24 -8.79
C SER A 116 12.37 8.01 -9.31
N VAL A 117 11.54 8.53 -8.40
CA VAL A 117 10.40 9.38 -8.78
C VAL A 117 10.88 10.67 -9.42
N TYR A 118 11.87 11.33 -8.83
CA TYR A 118 12.46 12.56 -9.38
C TYR A 118 12.99 12.35 -10.80
N VAL A 119 13.84 11.35 -11.00
CA VAL A 119 14.42 11.04 -12.31
C VAL A 119 13.33 10.71 -13.33
N MET A 120 12.36 9.86 -12.97
CA MET A 120 11.25 9.53 -13.87
C MET A 120 10.40 10.75 -14.19
N SER A 121 10.13 11.63 -13.23
CA SER A 121 9.39 12.87 -13.46
C SER A 121 10.12 13.79 -14.43
N MET A 122 11.44 13.89 -14.35
CA MET A 122 12.25 14.63 -15.32
C MET A 122 12.21 14.01 -16.73
N VAL A 123 12.33 12.67 -16.82
CA VAL A 123 12.30 11.96 -18.13
C VAL A 123 10.95 12.09 -18.80
N PHE A 124 9.85 11.94 -18.04
CA PHE A 124 8.49 12.02 -18.58
C PHE A 124 7.91 13.45 -18.59
N LYS A 125 8.70 14.44 -18.13
CA LYS A 125 8.27 15.86 -18.05
C LYS A 125 6.94 16.01 -17.31
N LEU A 126 6.84 15.36 -16.14
CA LEU A 126 5.64 15.48 -15.31
C LEU A 126 5.54 16.90 -14.74
N GLU A 127 4.32 17.40 -14.65
CA GLU A 127 4.04 18.64 -13.96
C GLU A 127 4.28 18.49 -12.46
N HIS A 128 4.57 19.59 -11.78
CA HIS A 128 4.84 19.64 -10.34
C HIS A 128 3.80 18.85 -9.52
N VAL A 129 2.51 19.05 -9.81
CA VAL A 129 1.41 18.40 -9.08
C VAL A 129 1.46 16.87 -9.18
N HIS A 130 1.84 16.32 -10.34
CA HIS A 130 2.00 14.87 -10.54
C HIS A 130 3.24 14.34 -9.82
N TYR A 131 4.34 15.10 -9.89
CA TYR A 131 5.59 14.76 -9.22
C TYR A 131 5.39 14.62 -7.71
N VAL A 132 4.85 15.66 -7.06
CA VAL A 132 4.63 15.63 -5.60
C VAL A 132 3.63 14.57 -5.17
N SER A 133 2.65 14.24 -6.01
CA SER A 133 1.71 13.15 -5.77
C SER A 133 2.38 11.77 -5.76
N LEU A 134 3.46 11.58 -6.53
CA LEU A 134 4.17 10.30 -6.64
C LEU A 134 5.29 10.13 -5.62
N LEU A 135 5.81 11.22 -5.04
CA LEU A 135 6.90 11.15 -4.07
C LEU A 135 6.64 10.19 -2.91
N PRO A 136 5.46 10.19 -2.26
CA PRO A 136 5.18 9.31 -1.13
C PRO A 136 4.69 7.91 -1.52
N LYS A 137 4.90 7.43 -2.76
CA LYS A 137 4.37 6.15 -3.27
C LYS A 137 4.77 4.90 -2.49
N SER A 138 5.86 4.95 -1.73
CA SER A 138 6.45 3.77 -1.06
C SER A 138 6.17 3.70 0.44
N ILE A 139 5.33 4.59 0.97
CA ILE A 139 4.94 4.60 2.38
C ILE A 139 3.46 4.19 2.56
N THR A 140 2.97 4.15 3.80
CA THR A 140 1.57 3.81 4.06
C THR A 140 0.62 4.88 3.53
N THR A 141 -0.56 4.46 3.08
CA THR A 141 -1.58 5.35 2.51
C THR A 141 -1.93 6.49 3.47
N ALA A 142 -2.08 6.21 4.76
CA ALA A 142 -2.43 7.23 5.75
C ALA A 142 -1.38 8.36 5.84
N ILE A 143 -0.09 8.01 5.87
CA ILE A 143 0.99 9.02 5.89
C ILE A 143 1.11 9.68 4.51
N GLY A 144 1.03 8.89 3.44
CA GLY A 144 1.19 9.36 2.07
C GLY A 144 0.14 10.38 1.64
N MET A 145 -1.12 10.23 2.09
CA MET A 145 -2.18 11.21 1.84
C MET A 145 -1.84 12.57 2.43
N GLY A 146 -1.48 12.62 3.72
CA GLY A 146 -1.14 13.88 4.39
C GLY A 146 0.08 14.55 3.76
N VAL A 147 1.15 13.79 3.49
CA VAL A 147 2.36 14.32 2.84
C VAL A 147 2.08 14.87 1.44
N SER A 148 1.24 14.19 0.66
CA SER A 148 0.84 14.65 -0.67
C SER A 148 0.00 15.91 -0.62
N GLU A 149 -0.96 15.97 0.29
CA GLU A 149 -1.83 17.12 0.48
C GLU A 149 -1.04 18.38 0.87
N GLU A 150 -0.12 18.24 1.85
CA GLU A 150 0.77 19.35 2.27
C GLU A 150 1.69 19.82 1.14
N ALA A 151 2.13 18.90 0.26
CA ALA A 151 2.97 19.25 -0.88
C ALA A 151 2.18 19.76 -2.11
N GLY A 152 0.85 19.90 -2.01
CA GLY A 152 0.00 20.36 -3.12
C GLY A 152 -0.28 19.29 -4.19
N GLY A 153 -0.13 18.02 -3.86
CA GLY A 153 -0.38 16.90 -4.76
C GLY A 153 -1.84 16.47 -4.85
N ILE A 154 -2.13 15.59 -5.80
CA ILE A 154 -3.45 14.96 -5.99
C ILE A 154 -3.52 13.72 -5.10
N VAL A 155 -4.22 13.80 -3.96
CA VAL A 155 -4.31 12.72 -2.96
C VAL A 155 -4.79 11.40 -3.57
N THR A 156 -5.78 11.43 -4.47
CA THR A 156 -6.26 10.22 -5.16
C THR A 156 -5.17 9.55 -6.00
N MET A 157 -4.34 10.34 -6.70
CA MET A 157 -3.21 9.81 -7.47
C MET A 157 -2.17 9.17 -6.54
N THR A 158 -1.91 9.79 -5.41
CA THR A 158 -1.03 9.23 -4.37
C THR A 158 -1.53 7.89 -3.87
N ILE A 159 -2.82 7.77 -3.52
CA ILE A 159 -3.43 6.52 -3.06
C ILE A 159 -3.26 5.42 -4.11
N VAL A 160 -3.60 5.71 -5.36
CA VAL A 160 -3.48 4.74 -6.46
C VAL A 160 -2.02 4.31 -6.65
N SER A 161 -1.07 5.25 -6.62
CA SER A 161 0.36 4.93 -6.77
C SER A 161 0.90 4.07 -5.62
N ILE A 162 0.48 4.33 -4.38
CA ILE A 162 0.82 3.53 -3.20
C ILE A 162 0.29 2.10 -3.37
N ILE A 163 -0.98 1.93 -3.72
CA ILE A 163 -1.59 0.61 -3.89
C ILE A 163 -0.88 -0.18 -5.00
N ILE A 164 -0.67 0.44 -6.16
CA ILE A 164 0.04 -0.21 -7.29
C ILE A 164 1.46 -0.60 -6.87
N THR A 165 2.20 0.30 -6.21
CA THR A 165 3.56 0.02 -5.75
C THR A 165 3.60 -1.17 -4.79
N GLY A 166 2.68 -1.21 -3.83
CA GLY A 166 2.59 -2.30 -2.87
C GLY A 166 2.25 -3.64 -3.52
N ILE A 167 1.26 -3.67 -4.42
CA ILE A 167 0.85 -4.88 -5.14
C ILE A 167 1.97 -5.39 -6.03
N LEU A 168 2.58 -4.52 -6.84
CA LEU A 168 3.70 -4.89 -7.71
C LEU A 168 4.88 -5.40 -6.90
N GLY A 169 5.26 -4.70 -5.81
CA GLY A 169 6.33 -5.14 -4.93
C GLY A 169 6.09 -6.53 -4.33
N ASN A 170 4.86 -6.81 -3.90
CA ASN A 170 4.48 -8.14 -3.40
C ASN A 170 4.58 -9.22 -4.48
N ILE A 171 4.10 -8.95 -5.70
CA ILE A 171 4.09 -9.92 -6.81
C ILE A 171 5.50 -10.25 -7.28
N VAL A 172 6.36 -9.23 -7.46
CA VAL A 172 7.69 -9.41 -8.07
C VAL A 172 8.75 -9.85 -7.07
N ALA A 173 8.52 -9.74 -5.76
CA ALA A 173 9.49 -9.93 -4.71
C ALA A 173 10.31 -11.21 -4.84
N ASP A 174 9.65 -12.37 -4.91
CA ASP A 174 10.32 -13.67 -4.95
C ASP A 174 11.18 -13.84 -6.21
N GLY A 175 10.66 -13.38 -7.35
CA GLY A 175 11.39 -13.42 -8.61
C GLY A 175 12.61 -12.49 -8.59
N TRP A 176 12.44 -11.29 -8.06
CA TRP A 176 13.49 -10.29 -7.96
C TRP A 176 14.60 -10.73 -7.01
N PHE A 177 14.25 -11.22 -5.82
CA PHE A 177 15.23 -11.73 -4.86
C PHE A 177 16.07 -12.88 -5.42
N LYS A 178 15.44 -13.80 -6.19
CA LYS A 178 16.14 -14.88 -6.88
C LYS A 178 17.07 -14.36 -7.97
N LEU A 179 16.59 -13.40 -8.78
CA LEU A 179 17.35 -12.83 -9.91
C LEU A 179 18.62 -12.12 -9.44
N ILE A 180 18.53 -11.29 -8.39
CA ILE A 180 19.68 -10.54 -7.87
C ILE A 180 20.43 -11.24 -6.72
N GLY A 181 20.00 -12.46 -6.36
CA GLY A 181 20.70 -13.32 -5.40
C GLY A 181 20.55 -12.90 -3.93
N ILE A 182 19.50 -12.15 -3.55
CA ILE A 182 19.26 -11.78 -2.15
C ILE A 182 18.72 -12.99 -1.38
N LYS A 183 19.52 -13.50 -0.43
CA LYS A 183 19.17 -14.64 0.42
C LYS A 183 18.90 -14.24 1.86
N GLU A 184 19.56 -13.20 2.35
CA GLU A 184 19.51 -12.75 3.73
C GLU A 184 18.10 -12.28 4.14
N PRO A 185 17.50 -12.87 5.21
CA PRO A 185 16.17 -12.52 5.68
C PRO A 185 16.02 -11.04 6.04
N ILE A 186 17.03 -10.47 6.71
CA ILE A 186 17.04 -9.05 7.07
C ILE A 186 16.91 -8.17 5.82
N ALA A 187 17.72 -8.45 4.79
CA ALA A 187 17.73 -7.66 3.56
C ALA A 187 16.39 -7.75 2.81
N LYS A 188 15.77 -8.95 2.76
CA LYS A 188 14.45 -9.13 2.15
C LYS A 188 13.38 -8.32 2.87
N GLY A 189 13.36 -8.39 4.21
CA GLY A 189 12.41 -7.64 5.04
C GLY A 189 12.55 -6.13 4.84
N LEU A 190 13.79 -5.61 4.94
CA LEU A 190 14.07 -4.19 4.73
C LEU A 190 13.67 -3.71 3.33
N ALA A 191 13.96 -4.49 2.30
CA ALA A 191 13.59 -4.16 0.93
C ALA A 191 12.08 -4.09 0.74
N LEU A 192 11.32 -5.08 1.26
CA LEU A 192 9.86 -5.10 1.16
C LEU A 192 9.19 -3.97 1.93
N GLY A 193 9.67 -3.67 3.15
CA GLY A 193 9.11 -2.60 3.97
C GLY A 193 9.36 -1.21 3.41
N THR A 194 10.55 -0.96 2.85
CA THR A 194 10.91 0.35 2.28
C THR A 194 10.34 0.60 0.89
N SER A 195 10.11 -0.45 0.09
CA SER A 195 9.62 -0.30 -1.29
C SER A 195 8.11 -0.49 -1.43
N ALA A 196 7.53 -1.42 -0.66
CA ALA A 196 6.15 -1.89 -0.83
C ALA A 196 5.30 -1.80 0.45
N HIS A 197 5.78 -1.06 1.44
CA HIS A 197 5.08 -0.69 2.69
C HIS A 197 4.27 -1.86 3.33
N ALA A 198 3.02 -1.62 3.76
CA ALA A 198 2.19 -2.62 4.46
C ALA A 198 1.89 -3.86 3.59
N ILE A 199 1.68 -3.69 2.27
CA ILE A 199 1.44 -4.83 1.36
C ILE A 199 2.71 -5.67 1.20
N GLY A 200 3.88 -5.03 1.13
CA GLY A 200 5.18 -5.71 1.15
C GLY A 200 5.45 -6.41 2.49
N THR A 201 5.00 -5.83 3.60
CA THR A 201 5.14 -6.45 4.93
C THR A 201 4.27 -7.70 5.07
N ALA A 202 3.08 -7.71 4.50
CA ALA A 202 2.28 -8.94 4.43
C ALA A 202 3.05 -10.06 3.71
N LYS A 203 3.73 -9.74 2.60
CA LYS A 203 4.62 -10.67 1.91
C LYS A 203 5.83 -11.07 2.76
N ALA A 204 6.44 -10.13 3.46
CA ALA A 204 7.59 -10.40 4.34
C ALA A 204 7.21 -11.38 5.47
N LEU A 205 6.02 -11.23 6.06
CA LEU A 205 5.50 -12.17 7.07
C LEU A 205 5.24 -13.58 6.52
N GLU A 206 4.86 -13.70 5.24
CA GLU A 206 4.76 -15.00 4.56
C GLU A 206 6.14 -15.66 4.37
N LEU A 207 7.21 -14.85 4.18
CA LEU A 207 8.57 -15.36 3.99
C LEU A 207 9.21 -15.83 5.30
N GLY A 208 8.97 -15.13 6.42
CA GLY A 208 9.48 -15.51 7.72
C GLY A 208 9.33 -14.43 8.80
N GLU A 209 9.59 -14.82 10.06
CA GLU A 209 9.47 -13.91 11.22
C GLU A 209 10.51 -12.78 11.17
N VAL A 210 11.73 -13.05 10.70
CA VAL A 210 12.80 -12.06 10.59
C VAL A 210 12.46 -11.05 9.50
N GLU A 211 12.05 -11.54 8.31
CA GLU A 211 11.61 -10.70 7.20
C GLU A 211 10.45 -9.80 7.62
N GLY A 212 9.44 -10.37 8.28
CA GLY A 212 8.28 -9.64 8.79
C GLY A 212 8.66 -8.54 9.79
N ALA A 213 9.53 -8.85 10.76
CA ALA A 213 10.00 -7.90 11.76
C ALA A 213 10.78 -6.73 11.14
N MET A 214 11.71 -7.03 10.24
CA MET A 214 12.53 -6.01 9.56
C MET A 214 11.68 -5.15 8.64
N SER A 215 10.70 -5.73 7.97
CA SER A 215 9.75 -5.00 7.13
C SER A 215 8.85 -4.07 7.97
N SER A 216 8.33 -4.54 9.10
CA SER A 216 7.53 -3.73 10.03
C SER A 216 8.29 -2.50 10.57
N LEU A 217 9.57 -2.68 10.91
CA LEU A 217 10.43 -1.57 11.28
C LEU A 217 10.61 -0.58 10.13
N SER A 218 10.87 -1.11 8.95
CA SER A 218 11.13 -0.29 7.76
C SER A 218 9.96 0.62 7.40
N ILE A 219 8.72 0.15 7.55
CA ILE A 219 7.53 0.99 7.31
C ILE A 219 7.55 2.22 8.19
N ALA A 220 7.77 2.05 9.50
CA ALA A 220 7.74 3.14 10.45
C ALA A 220 8.85 4.17 10.18
N VAL A 221 10.08 3.68 10.01
CA VAL A 221 11.24 4.56 9.79
C VAL A 221 11.17 5.23 8.42
N ALA A 222 10.84 4.48 7.35
CA ALA A 222 10.70 5.03 6.01
C ALA A 222 9.57 6.07 5.93
N GLY A 223 8.45 5.84 6.65
CA GLY A 223 7.37 6.82 6.76
C GLY A 223 7.85 8.14 7.34
N LEU A 224 8.52 8.10 8.51
CA LEU A 224 9.08 9.28 9.16
C LEU A 224 10.11 10.00 8.28
N MET A 225 11.01 9.26 7.64
CA MET A 225 12.00 9.85 6.73
C MET A 225 11.34 10.51 5.52
N THR A 226 10.30 9.91 4.96
CA THR A 226 9.59 10.45 3.80
C THR A 226 8.87 11.76 4.14
N VAL A 227 8.27 11.88 5.33
CA VAL A 227 7.67 13.13 5.81
C VAL A 227 8.67 14.28 5.83
N VAL A 228 9.94 13.99 6.17
CA VAL A 228 11.02 15.01 6.19
C VAL A 228 11.57 15.28 4.79
N ILE A 229 11.73 14.25 3.98
CA ILE A 229 12.40 14.35 2.67
C ILE A 229 11.48 14.95 1.59
N VAL A 230 10.18 14.64 1.60
CA VAL A 230 9.25 15.08 0.55
C VAL A 230 9.14 16.61 0.46
N PRO A 231 8.99 17.38 1.56
CA PRO A 231 8.99 18.84 1.46
C PRO A 231 10.28 19.43 0.85
N ILE A 232 11.43 18.78 1.10
CA ILE A 232 12.71 19.21 0.52
C ILE A 232 12.75 18.90 -0.98
N MET A 233 12.30 17.73 -1.37
CA MET A 233 12.32 17.27 -2.76
C MET A 233 11.24 17.92 -3.61
N SER A 234 10.10 18.29 -3.03
CA SER A 234 8.99 18.93 -3.76
C SER A 234 9.41 20.22 -4.47
N GLY A 235 10.37 20.96 -3.94
CA GLY A 235 10.89 22.19 -4.54
C GLY A 235 11.85 21.98 -5.72
N LEU A 236 12.10 20.76 -6.18
CA LEU A 236 13.07 20.49 -7.27
C LEU A 236 12.45 20.48 -8.68
N ILE A 237 11.13 20.41 -8.81
CA ILE A 237 10.39 20.46 -10.10
C ILE A 237 9.28 21.48 -10.03
#